data_d2624e171e07c2ffa151838c95bfd302
#
_entry.id   d2624e171e07c2ffa151838c95bfd302
#
_cell.length_a   1.000
_cell.length_b   1.000
_cell.length_c   1.000
_cell.angle_alpha   90.00
_cell.angle_beta   90.00
_cell.angle_gamma   90.00
#
_symmetry.space_group_name_H-M   'P 1'
#
loop_
_entity.id
_entity.type
_entity.pdbx_description
1 polymer ?
#
loop_
_entity_poly.entity_id
_entity_poly.type
_entity_poly.pdbx_seq_one_letter_code
_entity_poly.pdbx_strand_id
1 'polypeptide(L)'
;MHRSIIAAVSAACIVFPALACDAQEPRTSTADAATQLPSVKLPPEIERVLRDYEKNWRARDAAALASVFTSDGFVMQMGKAPVRGTDAIKQAYAGAGGTLFLRALHHETSGDVGFIIGAFTYAEGAADRGKFILALRREKGVWKIVADMDNPSEMSGR
;
A
#
# COMPACT_ATOMS: atom_id res chain seq x y z
N MET A 1 11.36 -67.32 65.26
CA MET A 1 11.14 -66.01 65.85
C MET A 1 11.65 -64.95 64.84
N HIS A 2 10.89 -64.51 63.91
CA HIS A 2 11.24 -63.37 63.06
C HIS A 2 9.99 -62.56 62.80
N ARG A 3 9.96 -61.35 63.29
CA ARG A 3 8.88 -60.36 63.13
C ARG A 3 9.13 -59.55 61.84
N SER A 4 8.27 -59.75 60.91
CA SER A 4 8.28 -58.92 59.68
C SER A 4 7.55 -57.61 59.98
N ILE A 5 8.21 -56.48 59.67
CA ILE A 5 7.65 -55.13 59.75
C ILE A 5 7.25 -54.75 58.32
N ILE A 6 5.94 -54.50 58.12
CA ILE A 6 5.40 -54.01 56.85
C ILE A 6 5.44 -52.49 56.88
N ALA A 7 6.25 -51.88 56.02
CA ALA A 7 6.27 -50.47 55.85
C ALA A 7 5.23 -50.07 54.75
N ALA A 8 4.27 -49.28 55.16
CA ALA A 8 3.27 -48.67 54.24
C ALA A 8 3.88 -47.46 53.48
N VAL A 9 3.95 -47.56 52.18
CA VAL A 9 4.36 -46.42 51.29
C VAL A 9 3.13 -45.66 50.90
N SER A 10 2.98 -44.45 51.45
CA SER A 10 1.94 -43.52 51.03
C SER A 10 2.37 -42.85 49.70
N ALA A 11 1.62 -43.10 48.64
CA ALA A 11 1.78 -42.41 47.37
C ALA A 11 1.06 -41.06 47.44
N ALA A 12 1.84 -39.95 47.46
CA ALA A 12 1.32 -38.62 47.32
C ALA A 12 1.08 -38.31 45.81
N CYS A 13 -0.18 -38.20 45.38
CA CYS A 13 -0.52 -37.71 44.07
C CYS A 13 -0.28 -36.19 43.98
N ILE A 14 0.78 -35.81 43.27
CA ILE A 14 1.02 -34.38 42.92
C ILE A 14 0.15 -34.06 41.72
N VAL A 15 -0.90 -33.28 41.92
CA VAL A 15 -1.73 -32.72 40.87
C VAL A 15 -1.01 -31.49 40.31
N PHE A 16 -0.46 -31.58 39.08
CA PHE A 16 0.03 -30.43 38.35
C PHE A 16 -1.16 -29.68 37.75
N PRO A 17 -1.31 -28.36 37.98
CA PRO A 17 -2.28 -27.60 37.23
C PRO A 17 -1.77 -27.46 35.79
N ALA A 18 -2.58 -27.89 34.81
CA ALA A 18 -2.35 -27.62 33.40
C ALA A 18 -2.40 -26.11 33.18
N LEU A 19 -1.25 -25.50 32.83
CA LEU A 19 -1.24 -24.16 32.28
C LEU A 19 -1.99 -24.22 30.93
N ALA A 20 -3.20 -23.69 30.91
CA ALA A 20 -3.89 -23.36 29.66
C ALA A 20 -3.06 -22.32 28.92
N CYS A 21 -2.41 -22.75 27.83
CA CYS A 21 -1.77 -21.87 26.89
C CYS A 21 -2.91 -21.16 26.18
N ASP A 22 -3.24 -19.93 26.60
CA ASP A 22 -4.15 -19.04 25.90
C ASP A 22 -3.52 -18.73 24.54
N ALA A 23 -3.98 -19.42 23.50
CA ALA A 23 -3.65 -19.10 22.14
C ALA A 23 -4.31 -17.73 21.84
N GLN A 24 -3.51 -16.70 21.97
CA GLN A 24 -3.89 -15.34 21.63
C GLN A 24 -4.10 -15.29 20.12
N GLU A 25 -5.37 -15.38 19.70
CA GLU A 25 -5.74 -15.11 18.30
C GLU A 25 -5.15 -13.76 17.89
N PRO A 26 -4.56 -13.65 16.67
CA PRO A 26 -4.08 -12.37 16.19
C PRO A 26 -5.27 -11.41 16.15
N ARG A 27 -5.28 -10.45 17.07
CA ARG A 27 -6.26 -9.36 17.07
C ARG A 27 -5.99 -8.55 15.82
N THR A 28 -6.73 -8.82 14.76
CA THR A 28 -6.86 -7.90 13.62
C THR A 28 -7.38 -6.60 14.21
N SER A 29 -6.52 -5.60 14.28
CA SER A 29 -6.84 -4.31 14.86
C SER A 29 -7.98 -3.68 14.05
N THR A 30 -9.18 -3.70 14.60
CA THR A 30 -10.33 -2.95 14.07
C THR A 30 -10.08 -1.43 14.08
N ALA A 31 -9.01 -0.97 14.71
CA ALA A 31 -8.57 0.43 14.69
C ALA A 31 -8.08 0.89 13.31
N ASP A 32 -7.44 0.02 12.51
CA ASP A 32 -6.93 0.41 11.19
C ASP A 32 -8.04 0.60 10.14
N ALA A 33 -9.14 -0.15 10.24
CA ALA A 33 -10.26 0.01 9.32
C ALA A 33 -11.08 1.29 9.58
N ALA A 34 -11.07 1.81 10.82
CA ALA A 34 -11.81 3.01 11.21
C ALA A 34 -11.13 4.32 10.79
N THR A 35 -9.88 4.27 10.33
CA THR A 35 -9.06 5.46 10.02
C THR A 35 -8.94 5.72 8.52
N GLN A 36 -9.41 4.81 7.65
CA GLN A 36 -9.34 5.00 6.21
C GLN A 36 -10.43 5.97 5.72
N LEU A 37 -10.00 7.04 5.07
CA LEU A 37 -10.89 7.95 4.37
C LEU A 37 -11.65 7.20 3.25
N PRO A 38 -12.93 7.50 3.01
CA PRO A 38 -13.69 6.86 1.94
C PRO A 38 -13.12 7.21 0.55
N SER A 39 -13.23 6.27 -0.38
CA SER A 39 -12.92 6.55 -1.78
C SER A 39 -13.98 7.42 -2.42
N VAL A 40 -13.54 8.30 -3.33
CA VAL A 40 -14.45 9.07 -4.19
C VAL A 40 -14.45 8.49 -5.60
N LYS A 41 -15.60 8.61 -6.28
CA LYS A 41 -15.73 8.24 -7.69
C LYS A 41 -15.17 9.35 -8.56
N LEU A 42 -14.31 9.01 -9.50
CA LEU A 42 -13.75 9.93 -10.47
C LEU A 42 -14.60 9.98 -11.75
N PRO A 43 -14.60 11.09 -12.50
CA PRO A 43 -15.03 11.11 -13.89
C PRO A 43 -14.22 10.09 -14.71
N PRO A 44 -14.84 9.42 -15.73
CA PRO A 44 -14.18 8.33 -16.46
C PRO A 44 -12.82 8.72 -17.09
N GLU A 45 -12.69 9.94 -17.57
CA GLU A 45 -11.47 10.45 -18.18
C GLU A 45 -10.33 10.68 -17.17
N ILE A 46 -10.67 10.99 -15.91
CA ILE A 46 -9.70 11.11 -14.80
C ILE A 46 -9.40 9.72 -14.21
N GLU A 47 -10.42 8.87 -14.05
CA GLU A 47 -10.26 7.48 -13.59
C GLU A 47 -9.25 6.72 -14.45
N ARG A 48 -9.29 6.94 -15.77
CA ARG A 48 -8.36 6.31 -16.71
C ARG A 48 -6.90 6.59 -16.36
N VAL A 49 -6.55 7.75 -15.83
CA VAL A 49 -5.17 8.08 -15.44
C VAL A 49 -4.67 7.08 -14.41
N LEU A 50 -5.48 6.78 -13.38
CA LEU A 50 -5.14 5.79 -12.35
C LEU A 50 -5.06 4.37 -12.92
N ARG A 51 -6.04 3.99 -13.77
CA ARG A 51 -6.08 2.62 -14.35
C ARG A 51 -4.93 2.38 -15.33
N ASP A 52 -4.56 3.37 -16.15
CA ASP A 52 -3.42 3.28 -17.05
C ASP A 52 -2.10 3.20 -16.26
N TYR A 53 -1.97 3.96 -15.16
CA TYR A 53 -0.83 3.87 -14.28
C TYR A 53 -0.69 2.45 -13.69
N GLU A 54 -1.75 1.93 -13.06
CA GLU A 54 -1.76 0.58 -12.48
C GLU A 54 -1.43 -0.50 -13.50
N LYS A 55 -2.04 -0.42 -14.69
CA LYS A 55 -1.83 -1.37 -15.79
C LYS A 55 -0.37 -1.41 -16.19
N ASN A 56 0.24 -0.26 -16.46
CA ASN A 56 1.62 -0.16 -16.93
C ASN A 56 2.62 -0.53 -15.81
N TRP A 57 2.32 -0.16 -14.56
CA TRP A 57 3.08 -0.59 -13.39
C TRP A 57 3.07 -2.12 -13.23
N ARG A 58 1.88 -2.74 -13.31
CA ARG A 58 1.73 -4.18 -13.19
C ARG A 58 2.44 -4.93 -14.33
N ALA A 59 2.43 -4.37 -15.52
CA ALA A 59 3.15 -4.88 -16.68
C ALA A 59 4.68 -4.69 -16.59
N ARG A 60 5.19 -3.89 -15.65
CA ARG A 60 6.59 -3.46 -15.55
C ARG A 60 7.07 -2.75 -16.81
N ASP A 61 6.15 -2.09 -17.52
CA ASP A 61 6.44 -1.33 -18.73
C ASP A 61 6.74 0.12 -18.38
N ALA A 62 8.01 0.39 -18.08
CA ALA A 62 8.48 1.72 -17.74
C ALA A 62 8.27 2.75 -18.86
N ALA A 63 8.26 2.33 -20.12
CA ALA A 63 8.03 3.24 -21.25
C ALA A 63 6.55 3.62 -21.34
N ALA A 64 5.64 2.65 -21.26
CA ALA A 64 4.21 2.90 -21.20
C ALA A 64 3.83 3.70 -19.94
N LEU A 65 4.47 3.42 -18.80
CA LEU A 65 4.26 4.20 -17.57
C LEU A 65 4.72 5.65 -17.74
N ALA A 66 5.89 5.90 -18.32
CA ALA A 66 6.34 7.27 -18.60
C ALA A 66 5.42 8.01 -19.58
N SER A 67 4.71 7.29 -20.47
CA SER A 67 3.78 7.89 -21.43
C SER A 67 2.50 8.45 -20.82
N VAL A 68 2.13 8.05 -19.58
CA VAL A 68 0.98 8.64 -18.87
C VAL A 68 1.31 10.01 -18.28
N PHE A 69 2.58 10.40 -18.29
CA PHE A 69 3.04 11.73 -17.89
C PHE A 69 3.07 12.70 -19.08
N THR A 70 3.08 13.99 -18.79
CA THR A 70 3.43 15.02 -19.78
C THR A 70 4.93 14.90 -20.13
N SER A 71 5.34 15.42 -21.29
CA SER A 71 6.75 15.34 -21.72
C SER A 71 7.72 16.04 -20.77
N ASP A 72 7.24 17.00 -20.00
CA ASP A 72 7.97 17.75 -18.98
C ASP A 72 7.59 17.36 -17.53
N GLY A 73 6.89 16.22 -17.36
CA GLY A 73 6.38 15.75 -16.08
C GLY A 73 7.45 15.43 -15.05
N PHE A 74 7.02 15.39 -13.80
CA PHE A 74 7.89 15.13 -12.64
C PHE A 74 7.47 13.86 -11.91
N VAL A 75 8.47 13.15 -11.36
CA VAL A 75 8.28 12.09 -10.36
C VAL A 75 9.09 12.46 -9.12
N MET A 76 8.42 12.44 -7.96
CA MET A 76 8.98 12.86 -6.68
C MET A 76 8.77 11.73 -5.65
N GLN A 77 9.50 10.64 -5.82
CA GLN A 77 9.45 9.49 -4.93
C GLN A 77 10.10 9.80 -3.59
N MET A 78 9.52 9.29 -2.51
CA MET A 78 10.10 9.47 -1.18
C MET A 78 11.55 8.98 -1.11
N GLY A 79 12.41 9.82 -0.52
CA GLY A 79 13.84 9.51 -0.32
C GLY A 79 14.71 9.55 -1.58
N LYS A 80 14.15 9.97 -2.73
CA LYS A 80 14.90 10.14 -3.98
C LYS A 80 14.87 11.59 -4.44
N ALA A 81 15.88 11.98 -5.23
CA ALA A 81 15.86 13.26 -5.91
C ALA A 81 14.70 13.28 -6.95
N PRO A 82 14.03 14.43 -7.14
CA PRO A 82 13.04 14.58 -8.19
C PRO A 82 13.65 14.31 -9.57
N VAL A 83 12.89 13.63 -10.43
CA VAL A 83 13.26 13.47 -11.85
C VAL A 83 12.25 14.17 -12.74
N ARG A 84 12.68 14.62 -13.92
CA ARG A 84 11.85 15.36 -14.85
C ARG A 84 12.01 14.86 -16.28
N GLY A 85 10.91 14.76 -16.99
CA GLY A 85 10.87 14.42 -18.41
C GLY A 85 10.82 12.92 -18.67
N THR A 86 10.34 12.57 -19.87
CA THR A 86 9.98 11.19 -20.25
C THR A 86 11.11 10.19 -20.03
N ASP A 87 12.33 10.51 -20.48
CA ASP A 87 13.45 9.56 -20.39
C ASP A 87 13.93 9.35 -18.95
N ALA A 88 13.97 10.41 -18.13
CA ALA A 88 14.31 10.33 -16.72
C ALA A 88 13.25 9.55 -15.93
N ILE A 89 11.97 9.76 -16.22
CA ILE A 89 10.86 9.01 -15.62
C ILE A 89 10.94 7.52 -16.00
N LYS A 90 11.17 7.21 -17.29
CA LYS A 90 11.37 5.84 -17.75
C LYS A 90 12.54 5.16 -17.02
N GLN A 91 13.64 5.86 -16.82
CA GLN A 91 14.78 5.33 -16.06
C GLN A 91 14.46 5.15 -14.58
N ALA A 92 13.74 6.08 -13.95
CA ALA A 92 13.35 6.00 -12.55
C ALA A 92 12.45 4.79 -12.26
N TYR A 93 11.64 4.37 -13.25
CA TYR A 93 10.76 3.21 -13.14
C TYR A 93 11.33 1.93 -13.76
N ALA A 94 12.54 1.94 -14.27
CA ALA A 94 13.17 0.75 -14.84
C ALA A 94 13.26 -0.38 -13.80
N GLY A 95 12.68 -1.54 -14.12
CA GLY A 95 12.60 -2.70 -13.21
C GLY A 95 11.57 -2.58 -12.08
N ALA A 96 10.94 -1.42 -11.88
CA ALA A 96 9.84 -1.26 -10.94
C ALA A 96 8.55 -1.92 -11.46
N GLY A 97 7.66 -2.30 -10.55
CA GLY A 97 6.36 -2.86 -10.89
C GLY A 97 5.92 -3.95 -9.92
N GLY A 98 4.75 -4.49 -10.19
CA GLY A 98 4.09 -5.49 -9.36
C GLY A 98 2.63 -5.16 -9.12
N THR A 99 2.03 -5.75 -8.10
CA THR A 99 0.65 -5.46 -7.74
C THR A 99 0.56 -4.04 -7.18
N LEU A 100 -0.39 -3.25 -7.70
CA LEU A 100 -0.68 -1.90 -7.25
C LEU A 100 -2.16 -1.60 -7.45
N PHE A 101 -2.79 -1.04 -6.45
CA PHE A 101 -4.16 -0.54 -6.48
C PHE A 101 -4.15 0.91 -6.01
N LEU A 102 -4.67 1.80 -6.85
CA LEU A 102 -4.79 3.23 -6.59
C LEU A 102 -6.26 3.57 -6.34
N ARG A 103 -6.55 4.36 -5.34
CA ARG A 103 -7.88 4.89 -5.07
C ARG A 103 -7.83 6.40 -4.85
N ALA A 104 -8.83 7.10 -5.35
CA ALA A 104 -8.96 8.52 -5.12
C ALA A 104 -9.65 8.80 -3.78
N LEU A 105 -9.13 9.76 -3.04
CA LEU A 105 -9.73 10.32 -1.83
C LEU A 105 -10.39 11.66 -2.10
N HIS A 106 -9.84 12.41 -3.06
CA HIS A 106 -10.36 13.69 -3.50
C HIS A 106 -9.82 14.03 -4.89
N HIS A 107 -10.55 14.82 -5.67
CA HIS A 107 -10.08 15.40 -6.93
C HIS A 107 -10.78 16.72 -7.21
N GLU A 108 -10.10 17.57 -7.94
CA GLU A 108 -10.67 18.77 -8.54
C GLU A 108 -10.07 19.00 -9.91
N THR A 109 -10.85 19.63 -10.79
CA THR A 109 -10.42 20.07 -12.12
C THR A 109 -10.94 21.47 -12.41
N SER A 110 -10.12 22.29 -13.08
CA SER A 110 -10.50 23.61 -13.58
C SER A 110 -9.91 23.80 -14.97
N GLY A 111 -10.76 23.80 -15.99
CA GLY A 111 -10.31 23.83 -17.39
C GLY A 111 -9.46 22.61 -17.73
N ASP A 112 -8.19 22.85 -18.09
CA ASP A 112 -7.24 21.80 -18.49
C ASP A 112 -6.25 21.40 -17.39
N VAL A 113 -6.48 21.83 -16.16
CA VAL A 113 -5.65 21.46 -15.00
C VAL A 113 -6.49 20.82 -13.92
N GLY A 114 -5.85 20.00 -13.08
CA GLY A 114 -6.53 19.36 -11.97
C GLY A 114 -5.54 18.61 -11.08
N PHE A 115 -6.10 17.94 -10.07
CA PHE A 115 -5.31 17.05 -9.20
C PHE A 115 -6.15 15.90 -8.69
N ILE A 116 -5.47 14.86 -8.27
CA ILE A 116 -6.02 13.73 -7.50
C ILE A 116 -5.21 13.61 -6.21
N ILE A 117 -5.89 13.60 -5.08
CA ILE A 117 -5.33 13.12 -3.81
C ILE A 117 -5.78 11.68 -3.66
N GLY A 118 -4.88 10.76 -3.39
CA GLY A 118 -5.21 9.35 -3.33
C GLY A 118 -4.37 8.55 -2.35
N ALA A 119 -4.72 7.29 -2.26
CA ALA A 119 -4.01 6.29 -1.48
C ALA A 119 -3.73 5.06 -2.34
N PHE A 120 -2.73 4.29 -1.95
CA PHE A 120 -2.36 3.08 -2.65
C PHE A 120 -2.16 1.89 -1.70
N THR A 121 -2.38 0.70 -2.25
CA THR A 121 -2.07 -0.57 -1.59
C THR A 121 -1.50 -1.57 -2.60
N TYR A 122 -0.90 -2.65 -2.10
CA TYR A 122 -0.32 -3.72 -2.91
C TYR A 122 -1.16 -5.02 -2.91
N ALA A 123 -2.33 -5.01 -2.26
CA ALA A 123 -3.27 -6.12 -2.29
C ALA A 123 -4.69 -5.58 -2.36
N GLU A 124 -5.56 -6.25 -3.12
CA GLU A 124 -6.96 -5.85 -3.27
C GLU A 124 -7.70 -5.91 -1.93
N GLY A 125 -8.44 -4.84 -1.61
CA GLY A 125 -9.20 -4.74 -0.35
C GLY A 125 -8.36 -4.57 0.91
N ALA A 126 -7.01 -4.51 0.80
CA ALA A 126 -6.16 -4.29 1.96
C ALA A 126 -6.12 -2.81 2.38
N ALA A 127 -5.65 -2.58 3.60
CA ALA A 127 -5.39 -1.25 4.14
C ALA A 127 -4.39 -0.48 3.27
N ASP A 128 -4.53 0.86 3.23
CA ASP A 128 -3.62 1.73 2.51
C ASP A 128 -2.19 1.61 3.03
N ARG A 129 -1.26 1.46 2.11
CA ARG A 129 0.18 1.41 2.39
C ARG A 129 0.87 2.74 2.15
N GLY A 130 0.17 3.68 1.53
CA GLY A 130 0.67 5.02 1.30
C GLY A 130 -0.35 5.94 0.65
N LYS A 131 0.08 7.15 0.38
CA LYS A 131 -0.71 8.22 -0.20
C LYS A 131 0.06 8.88 -1.33
N PHE A 132 -0.68 9.52 -2.24
CA PHE A 132 -0.11 10.25 -3.37
C PHE A 132 -0.89 11.51 -3.69
N ILE A 133 -0.23 12.42 -4.40
CA ILE A 133 -0.86 13.53 -5.10
C ILE A 133 -0.39 13.48 -6.55
N LEU A 134 -1.35 13.44 -7.48
CA LEU A 134 -1.10 13.64 -8.90
C LEU A 134 -1.60 15.02 -9.31
N ALA A 135 -0.69 15.88 -9.79
CA ALA A 135 -1.08 17.07 -10.55
C ALA A 135 -1.33 16.67 -12.01
N LEU A 136 -2.40 17.15 -12.59
CA LEU A 136 -2.88 16.76 -13.91
C LEU A 136 -2.95 17.93 -14.86
N ARG A 137 -2.72 17.67 -16.16
CA ARG A 137 -2.98 18.58 -17.27
C ARG A 137 -3.61 17.81 -18.42
N ARG A 138 -4.63 18.42 -19.05
CA ARG A 138 -5.25 17.85 -20.24
C ARG A 138 -4.51 18.37 -21.47
N GLU A 139 -3.94 17.46 -22.25
CA GLU A 139 -3.23 17.74 -23.49
C GLU A 139 -3.94 17.06 -24.65
N LYS A 140 -4.40 17.84 -25.63
CA LYS A 140 -5.12 17.31 -26.80
C LYS A 140 -6.31 16.41 -26.41
N GLY A 141 -7.04 16.80 -25.35
CA GLY A 141 -8.21 16.08 -24.85
C GLY A 141 -7.89 14.89 -23.92
N VAL A 142 -6.61 14.60 -23.65
CA VAL A 142 -6.18 13.48 -22.79
C VAL A 142 -5.55 14.02 -21.51
N TRP A 143 -6.05 13.56 -20.36
CA TRP A 143 -5.44 13.87 -19.06
C TRP A 143 -4.13 13.13 -18.88
N LYS A 144 -3.09 13.87 -18.47
CA LYS A 144 -1.74 13.38 -18.20
C LYS A 144 -1.24 13.88 -16.86
N ILE A 145 -0.29 13.15 -16.28
CA ILE A 145 0.34 13.50 -15.00
C ILE A 145 1.43 14.53 -15.26
N VAL A 146 1.32 15.70 -14.62
CA VAL A 146 2.37 16.74 -14.59
C VAL A 146 3.37 16.45 -13.46
N ALA A 147 2.85 15.99 -12.31
CA ALA A 147 3.69 15.63 -11.18
C ALA A 147 3.04 14.49 -10.40
N ASP A 148 3.86 13.54 -10.01
CA ASP A 148 3.51 12.44 -9.13
C ASP A 148 4.36 12.54 -7.86
N MET A 149 3.71 12.70 -6.73
CA MET A 149 4.35 12.68 -5.41
C MET A 149 3.73 11.58 -4.57
N ASP A 150 4.52 10.59 -4.22
CA ASP A 150 4.09 9.48 -3.38
C ASP A 150 4.86 9.40 -2.06
N ASN A 151 4.17 8.88 -1.03
CA ASN A 151 4.74 8.71 0.29
C ASN A 151 4.11 7.49 0.97
N PRO A 152 4.88 6.44 1.28
CA PRO A 152 4.43 5.35 2.13
C PRO A 152 3.94 5.84 3.49
N SER A 153 2.92 5.18 4.05
CA SER A 153 2.37 5.53 5.38
C SER A 153 3.21 4.97 6.52
N GLU A 154 3.89 3.84 6.27
CA GLU A 154 4.85 3.26 7.21
C GLU A 154 6.24 3.29 6.60
N MET A 155 7.19 3.86 7.32
CA MET A 155 8.61 3.67 7.05
C MET A 155 8.93 2.26 7.52
N SER A 156 9.26 1.34 6.61
CA SER A 156 9.85 0.06 7.01
C SER A 156 11.01 0.36 7.95
N GLY A 157 10.94 -0.14 9.19
CA GLY A 157 11.87 0.20 10.25
C GLY A 157 13.32 0.02 9.81
N ARG A 158 14.15 0.97 10.21
CA ARG A 158 15.61 0.86 10.15
C ARG A 158 16.08 -0.21 11.11
#